data_d314c621cb1fa07440e4b5d399fbc01d
#
_entry.id   d314c621cb1fa07440e4b5d399fbc01d
#
_cell.length_a   1.000
_cell.length_b   1.000
_cell.length_c   1.000
_cell.angle_alpha   90.00
_cell.angle_beta   90.00
_cell.angle_gamma   90.00
#
_symmetry.space_group_name_H-M   'P 1'
#
loop_
_entity.id
_entity.type
_entity.pdbx_description
1 polymer ?
#
loop_
_entity_poly.entity_id
_entity_poly.type
_entity_poly.pdbx_seq_one_letter_code
_entity_poly.pdbx_strand_id
1 'polypeptide(L)' 'MSTTILVIIAAVLVIAGIVSLVRGEMLWGIVLIVLGLLVGPGGVSVFG' A
#
# COMPACT_ATOMS: atom_id res chain seq x y z
N MET A 1 -6.35 -2.58 -15.68
CA MET A 1 -6.08 -1.44 -14.79
C MET A 1 -4.80 -0.75 -15.20
N SER A 2 -4.79 0.56 -15.20
CA SER A 2 -3.57 1.27 -15.57
C SER A 2 -2.58 1.27 -14.40
N THR A 3 -1.29 1.30 -14.72
CA THR A 3 -0.23 1.40 -13.72
C THR A 3 -0.41 2.64 -12.83
N THR A 4 -0.89 3.74 -13.40
CA THR A 4 -1.14 4.97 -12.65
C THR A 4 -2.15 4.75 -11.53
N ILE A 5 -3.24 4.04 -11.82
CA ILE A 5 -4.26 3.73 -10.80
C ILE A 5 -3.66 2.83 -9.71
N LEU A 6 -2.89 1.82 -10.07
CA LEU A 6 -2.22 0.95 -9.11
C LEU A 6 -1.27 1.73 -8.21
N VAL A 7 -0.48 2.63 -8.76
CA VAL A 7 0.45 3.46 -7.99
C VAL A 7 -0.31 4.36 -7.02
N ILE A 8 -1.40 4.96 -7.45
CA ILE A 8 -2.21 5.83 -6.58
C ILE A 8 -2.79 5.02 -5.41
N ILE A 9 -3.36 3.85 -5.70
CA ILE A 9 -3.92 2.98 -4.66
C ILE A 9 -2.83 2.55 -3.69
N ALA A 10 -1.67 2.14 -4.20
CA ALA A 10 -0.54 1.74 -3.38
C ALA A 10 -0.07 2.87 -2.47
N ALA A 11 0.04 4.08 -3.01
CA ALA A 11 0.44 5.26 -2.24
C ALA A 11 -0.55 5.55 -1.13
N VAL A 12 -1.85 5.50 -1.42
CA VAL A 12 -2.88 5.71 -0.41
C VAL A 12 -2.79 4.66 0.70
N LEU A 13 -2.60 3.39 0.34
CA LEU A 13 -2.47 2.32 1.32
C LEU A 13 -1.24 2.50 2.20
N VAL A 14 -0.10 2.85 1.62
CA VAL A 14 1.13 3.07 2.40
C VAL A 14 0.96 4.26 3.34
N ILE A 15 0.42 5.36 2.87
CA ILE A 15 0.18 6.55 3.68
C ILE A 15 -0.79 6.22 4.82
N ALA A 16 -1.88 5.53 4.51
CA ALA A 16 -2.85 5.10 5.53
C ALA A 16 -2.19 4.19 6.57
N GLY A 17 -1.30 3.30 6.14
CA GLY A 17 -0.55 2.43 7.04
C GLY A 17 0.35 3.23 7.99
N ILE A 18 1.07 4.21 7.46
CA ILE A 18 1.94 5.08 8.26
C ILE A 18 1.11 5.86 9.29
N VAL A 19 0.00 6.43 8.86
CA VAL A 19 -0.91 7.15 9.77
C VAL A 19 -1.43 6.22 10.86
N SER A 20 -1.80 5.00 10.52
CA SER A 20 -2.25 4.01 11.51
C SER A 20 -1.18 3.68 12.53
N LEU A 21 0.09 3.55 12.10
CA LEU A 21 1.21 3.32 13.01
C LEU A 21 1.35 4.47 14.01
N VAL A 22 1.27 5.69 13.52
CA VAL A 22 1.37 6.89 14.37
C VAL A 22 0.21 6.94 15.37
N ARG A 23 -0.95 6.44 14.99
CA ARG A 23 -2.14 6.41 15.86
C ARG A 23 -2.12 5.25 16.88
N GLY A 24 -1.10 4.42 16.86
CA GLY A 24 -0.98 3.29 17.76
C GLY A 24 -1.55 1.99 17.22
N GLU A 25 -2.00 1.96 15.98
CA GLU A 25 -2.53 0.76 15.32
C GLU A 25 -1.39 0.04 14.57
N MET A 26 -0.46 -0.52 15.33
CA MET A 26 0.75 -1.10 14.77
C MET A 26 0.46 -2.24 13.80
N LEU A 27 -0.34 -3.22 14.23
CA LEU A 27 -0.66 -4.38 13.40
C LEU A 27 -1.38 -3.96 12.11
N TRP A 28 -2.38 -3.12 12.23
CA TRP A 28 -3.16 -2.65 11.09
C TRP A 28 -2.33 -1.79 10.14
N GLY A 29 -1.49 -0.93 10.70
CA GLY A 29 -0.57 -0.11 9.92
C GLY A 29 0.39 -0.96 9.09
N ILE A 30 0.97 -2.00 9.67
CA ILE A 30 1.86 -2.93 8.96
C ILE A 30 1.11 -3.63 7.84
N VAL A 31 -0.11 -4.11 8.10
CA VAL A 31 -0.94 -4.76 7.10
C VAL A 31 -1.20 -3.83 5.91
N LEU A 32 -1.55 -2.58 6.17
CA LEU A 32 -1.81 -1.61 5.11
C LEU A 32 -0.56 -1.31 4.29
N ILE A 33 0.60 -1.17 4.93
CA ILE A 33 1.86 -0.93 4.24
C ILE A 33 2.22 -2.11 3.36
N VAL A 34 2.11 -3.33 3.89
CA VAL A 34 2.39 -4.55 3.12
C VAL A 34 1.45 -4.65 1.92
N LEU A 35 0.15 -4.40 2.11
CA LEU A 35 -0.80 -4.41 1.00
C LEU A 35 -0.46 -3.36 -0.04
N GLY A 36 -0.09 -2.16 0.38
CA GLY A 36 0.33 -1.11 -0.54
C GLY A 36 1.54 -1.50 -1.36
N LEU A 37 2.53 -2.12 -0.75
CA LEU A 37 3.73 -2.59 -1.45
C LEU A 37 3.43 -3.74 -2.41
N LEU A 38 2.50 -4.63 -2.06
CA LEU A 38 2.09 -5.72 -2.94
C LEU A 38 1.28 -5.20 -4.13
N VAL A 39 0.37 -4.27 -3.89
CA VAL A 39 -0.45 -3.69 -4.97
C VAL A 39 0.39 -2.84 -5.91
N GLY A 40 1.34 -2.06 -5.37
CA GLY A 40 2.21 -1.22 -6.18
C GLY A 40 3.27 -2.03 -6.92
N PRO A 41 4.51 -2.10 -6.38
CA PRO A 41 5.60 -2.76 -7.10
C PRO A 41 5.35 -4.27 -7.31
N GLY A 42 4.75 -4.96 -6.33
CA GLY A 42 4.42 -6.38 -6.48
C GLY A 42 3.38 -6.62 -7.56
N GLY A 43 2.31 -5.85 -7.57
CA GLY A 43 1.26 -5.94 -8.58
C GLY A 43 1.77 -5.62 -9.98
N VAL A 44 2.60 -4.59 -10.10
CA VAL A 44 3.21 -4.23 -11.38
C VAL A 44 4.13 -5.34 -11.86
N SER A 45 4.92 -5.94 -10.99
CA SER A 45 5.82 -7.04 -11.37
C SER A 45 5.07 -8.29 -11.81
N VAL A 46 3.94 -8.61 -11.16
CA VAL A 46 3.14 -9.80 -11.50
C VAL A 46 2.39 -9.60 -12.81
N PHE A 47 1.82 -8.43 -13.04
CA PHE A 47 0.99 -8.15 -14.21
C PHE A 47 1.74 -7.38 -15.31
N GLY A 48 2.87 -6.89 -15.01
CA GLY A 48 3.73 -6.16 -15.94
C GLY A 48 4.84 -7.02 -16.41
#